data_8aafaa3d38fdee1b77caf164446860af
#
_entry.id   8aafaa3d38fdee1b77caf164446860af
#
_cell.length_a   1.000
_cell.length_b   1.000
_cell.length_c   1.000
_cell.angle_alpha   90.00
_cell.angle_beta   90.00
_cell.angle_gamma   90.00
#
_symmetry.space_group_name_H-M   'P 1'
#
loop_
_entity.id
_entity.type
_entity.pdbx_description
1 polymer ?
#
loop_
_entity_poly.entity_id
_entity_poly.type
_entity_poly.pdbx_seq_one_letter_code
_entity_poly.pdbx_strand_id
1 'polypeptide(L)'
;MAVTANTNETYDVSTIREDLAEAMASISPTETVFMSAIGTRNVDNTYFEWSEVDXAATGANRQIEGDVGLSNTAPTNAVRKGGYTQISAKVVEVSSTNQAVNGVANAQTVAKQVAYKLSELKRDMEAMLLANVAAAVGSSGTAR
;
A
#
# COMPACT_ATOMS: atom_id res chain seq x y z
N MET A 1 -11.60 56.87 -14.81
CA MET A 1 -12.18 57.53 -13.63
C MET A 1 -11.14 57.52 -12.53
N ALA A 2 -11.00 58.62 -11.80
CA ALA A 2 -10.08 58.69 -10.67
C ALA A 2 -10.84 58.43 -9.38
N VAL A 3 -10.17 57.83 -8.40
CA VAL A 3 -10.75 57.57 -7.08
C VAL A 3 -10.91 58.91 -6.36
N THR A 4 -12.00 59.09 -5.63
CA THR A 4 -12.25 60.31 -4.85
C THR A 4 -11.19 60.45 -3.76
N ALA A 5 -10.72 61.69 -3.55
CA ALA A 5 -9.69 61.94 -2.54
C ALA A 5 -10.18 61.50 -1.16
N ASN A 6 -9.26 60.93 -0.35
CA ASN A 6 -9.50 60.42 1.01
C ASN A 6 -10.45 59.20 1.09
N THR A 7 -10.56 58.42 -0.01
CA THR A 7 -11.26 57.14 0.04
C THR A 7 -10.30 56.09 0.64
N ASN A 8 -10.79 55.37 1.63
CA ASN A 8 -10.02 54.26 2.25
C ASN A 8 -10.19 53.00 1.37
N GLU A 9 -9.12 52.59 0.76
CA GLU A 9 -9.12 51.44 -0.16
C GLU A 9 -8.53 50.20 0.48
N THR A 10 -8.81 49.04 -0.09
CA THR A 10 -8.27 47.75 0.42
C THR A 10 -6.76 47.71 0.40
N TYR A 11 -6.13 48.51 -0.51
CA TYR A 11 -4.67 48.57 -0.59
C TYR A 11 -4.03 49.34 0.57
N ASP A 12 -4.83 50.13 1.28
CA ASP A 12 -4.34 50.93 2.43
C ASP A 12 -4.48 50.20 3.78
N VAL A 13 -5.21 49.05 3.80
CA VAL A 13 -5.54 48.35 5.05
C VAL A 13 -4.66 47.11 5.22
N SER A 14 -3.75 47.14 6.17
CA SER A 14 -2.84 46.04 6.42
C SER A 14 -3.42 44.88 7.24
N THR A 15 -4.64 45.06 7.78
CA THR A 15 -5.26 44.08 8.65
C THR A 15 -6.21 43.11 7.93
N ILE A 16 -6.29 43.24 6.58
CA ILE A 16 -7.11 42.31 5.79
C ILE A 16 -6.47 40.93 5.82
N ARG A 17 -7.22 39.92 6.25
CA ARG A 17 -6.73 38.53 6.32
C ARG A 17 -6.83 37.88 4.93
N GLU A 18 -5.85 37.03 4.67
CA GLU A 18 -5.85 36.16 3.47
C GLU A 18 -6.98 35.15 3.57
N ASP A 19 -7.61 34.91 2.43
CA ASP A 19 -8.69 33.91 2.33
C ASP A 19 -8.10 32.59 1.84
N LEU A 20 -8.08 31.60 2.72
CA LEU A 20 -7.57 30.26 2.42
C LEU A 20 -8.73 29.28 2.38
N ALA A 21 -8.80 28.50 1.32
CA ALA A 21 -9.82 27.47 1.18
C ALA A 21 -9.64 26.43 2.30
N GLU A 22 -10.75 26.08 2.95
CA GLU A 22 -10.75 25.09 4.03
C GLU A 22 -10.69 23.64 3.52
N ALA A 23 -10.88 23.45 2.20
CA ALA A 23 -10.85 22.13 1.59
C ALA A 23 -9.43 21.80 1.10
N MET A 24 -8.97 20.60 1.38
CA MET A 24 -7.70 20.09 0.88
C MET A 24 -7.96 18.87 -0.01
N ALA A 25 -7.42 18.91 -1.23
CA ALA A 25 -7.52 17.80 -2.16
C ALA A 25 -6.28 16.91 -2.06
N SER A 26 -6.49 15.60 -2.01
CA SER A 26 -5.40 14.63 -2.09
C SER A 26 -5.10 14.33 -3.56
N ILE A 27 -3.86 14.57 -3.97
CA ILE A 27 -3.42 14.31 -5.33
C ILE A 27 -2.71 12.97 -5.48
N SER A 28 -2.47 12.28 -4.35
CA SER A 28 -1.83 10.97 -4.36
C SER A 28 -2.89 9.86 -4.52
N PRO A 29 -2.59 8.80 -5.28
CA PRO A 29 -3.52 7.67 -5.38
C PRO A 29 -3.69 7.01 -4.01
N THR A 30 -4.92 6.71 -3.64
CA THR A 30 -5.25 6.08 -2.35
C THR A 30 -5.76 4.66 -2.50
N GLU A 31 -6.09 4.24 -3.74
CA GLU A 31 -6.64 2.91 -3.99
C GLU A 31 -5.53 1.86 -3.94
N THR A 32 -5.82 0.75 -3.29
CA THR A 32 -4.94 -0.43 -3.21
C THR A 32 -5.71 -1.60 -3.81
N VAL A 33 -5.65 -1.69 -5.13
CA VAL A 33 -6.50 -2.60 -5.91
C VAL A 33 -6.12 -4.05 -5.64
N PHE A 34 -4.82 -4.35 -5.62
CA PHE A 34 -4.33 -5.71 -5.42
C PHE A 34 -4.69 -6.22 -4.02
N MET A 35 -4.42 -5.43 -2.98
CA MET A 35 -4.78 -5.79 -1.60
C MET A 35 -6.28 -6.03 -1.43
N SER A 36 -7.10 -5.26 -2.16
CA SER A 36 -8.55 -5.39 -2.08
C SER A 36 -9.07 -6.63 -2.81
N ALA A 37 -8.35 -7.07 -3.84
CA ALA A 37 -8.77 -8.19 -4.69
C ALA A 37 -8.38 -9.56 -4.12
N ILE A 38 -7.24 -9.64 -3.41
CA ILE A 38 -6.76 -10.92 -2.86
C ILE A 38 -7.49 -11.26 -1.56
N GLY A 39 -7.64 -12.56 -1.32
CA GLY A 39 -8.20 -13.04 -0.06
C GLY A 39 -7.17 -12.93 1.07
N THR A 40 -7.64 -13.01 2.30
CA THR A 40 -6.80 -12.97 3.48
C THR A 40 -6.92 -14.29 4.26
N ARG A 41 -5.85 -14.66 4.94
CA ARG A 41 -5.80 -15.84 5.79
C ARG A 41 -4.98 -15.53 7.04
N ASN A 42 -5.47 -15.96 8.18
CA ASN A 42 -4.71 -15.83 9.41
C ASN A 42 -3.63 -16.90 9.46
N VAL A 43 -2.46 -16.53 9.99
CA VAL A 43 -1.36 -17.45 10.24
C VAL A 43 -0.93 -17.31 11.70
N ASP A 44 -0.54 -18.44 12.30
CA ASP A 44 -0.20 -18.51 13.73
C ASP A 44 1.31 -18.55 13.96
N ASN A 45 2.11 -18.46 12.89
CA ASN A 45 3.56 -18.53 12.99
C ASN A 45 4.21 -17.49 12.09
N THR A 46 5.46 -17.19 12.36
CA THR A 46 6.25 -16.25 11.56
C THR A 46 6.64 -16.82 10.19
N TYR A 47 6.69 -18.15 10.08
CA TYR A 47 6.93 -18.84 8.80
C TYR A 47 5.69 -19.66 8.47
N PHE A 48 5.19 -19.50 7.26
CA PHE A 48 4.01 -20.23 6.78
C PHE A 48 4.34 -20.90 5.44
N GLU A 49 3.70 -22.02 5.18
CA GLU A 49 3.97 -22.82 3.99
C GLU A 49 2.69 -23.17 3.26
N TRP A 50 2.86 -23.42 1.97
CA TRP A 50 1.80 -23.96 1.11
C TRP A 50 2.43 -24.90 0.10
N SER A 51 1.59 -25.72 -0.56
CA SER A 51 2.05 -26.64 -1.60
C SER A 51 1.52 -26.18 -2.94
N GLU A 52 2.36 -26.26 -3.96
CA GLU A 52 2.02 -25.95 -5.34
C GLU A 52 2.29 -27.16 -6.21
N VAL A 53 1.44 -27.37 -7.24
CA VAL A 53 1.63 -28.40 -8.26
C VAL A 53 1.65 -27.68 -9.61
N ASP A 54 2.68 -27.97 -10.38
CA ASP A 54 2.80 -27.41 -11.71
C ASP A 54 2.58 -28.49 -12.74
N UNK A 55 1.59 -28.55 -13.39
CA UNK A 55 1.32 -29.38 -14.23
C UNK A 55 2.16 -29.31 -15.28
N ALA A 56 2.32 -30.18 -15.99
CA ALA A 56 3.16 -30.22 -17.19
C ALA A 56 2.53 -29.40 -18.33
N ALA A 57 3.37 -28.84 -19.14
CA ALA A 57 2.91 -28.08 -20.31
C ALA A 57 2.13 -28.98 -21.27
N THR A 58 1.20 -28.39 -21.99
CA THR A 58 0.42 -29.12 -23.00
C THR A 58 1.32 -29.66 -24.10
N GLY A 59 1.10 -30.90 -24.47
CA GLY A 59 1.88 -31.60 -25.51
C GLY A 59 0.98 -32.43 -26.42
N ALA A 60 1.53 -32.90 -27.51
CA ALA A 60 0.84 -33.82 -28.42
C ALA A 60 0.64 -35.16 -27.73
N ASN A 61 -0.58 -35.68 -27.79
CA ASN A 61 -0.94 -36.93 -27.11
C ASN A 61 -1.61 -37.92 -28.09
N ARG A 62 -1.17 -37.91 -29.35
CA ARG A 62 -1.67 -38.83 -30.36
C ARG A 62 -0.97 -40.18 -30.24
N GLN A 63 -1.73 -41.24 -30.30
CA GLN A 63 -1.20 -42.59 -30.20
C GLN A 63 -1.50 -43.35 -31.51
N ILE A 64 -0.70 -44.34 -31.78
CA ILE A 64 -0.88 -45.23 -32.94
C ILE A 64 -1.92 -46.29 -32.56
N GLU A 65 -2.83 -46.57 -33.47
CA GLU A 65 -3.84 -47.62 -33.23
C GLU A 65 -3.15 -48.98 -33.07
N GLY A 66 -3.48 -49.67 -32.01
CA GLY A 66 -2.92 -50.99 -31.71
C GLY A 66 -1.62 -50.95 -30.90
N ASP A 67 -1.13 -49.77 -30.51
CA ASP A 67 0.07 -49.68 -29.69
C ASP A 67 -0.22 -50.11 -28.27
N VAL A 68 0.51 -51.13 -27.80
CA VAL A 68 0.41 -51.68 -26.45
C VAL A 68 1.58 -51.33 -25.57
N GLY A 69 2.53 -50.55 -26.09
CA GLY A 69 3.75 -50.20 -25.38
C GLY A 69 3.81 -48.80 -24.87
N LEU A 70 2.70 -48.29 -24.25
CA LEU A 70 2.67 -46.94 -23.73
C LEU A 70 3.68 -46.77 -22.60
N SER A 71 4.51 -45.74 -22.72
CA SER A 71 5.51 -45.43 -21.69
C SER A 71 4.85 -44.73 -20.50
N ASN A 72 5.29 -45.06 -19.30
CA ASN A 72 4.81 -44.40 -18.09
C ASN A 72 5.28 -42.93 -18.08
N THR A 73 4.34 -42.06 -17.82
CA THR A 73 4.63 -40.64 -17.61
C THR A 73 5.02 -40.42 -16.15
N ALA A 74 6.06 -39.65 -15.92
CA ALA A 74 6.52 -39.34 -14.57
C ALA A 74 5.39 -38.65 -13.77
N PRO A 75 5.19 -39.06 -12.51
CA PRO A 75 4.15 -38.43 -11.69
C PRO A 75 4.52 -37.00 -11.36
N THR A 76 3.51 -36.14 -11.30
CA THR A 76 3.67 -34.74 -10.92
C THR A 76 3.54 -34.64 -9.40
N ASN A 77 4.58 -34.21 -8.75
CA ASN A 77 4.63 -34.08 -7.29
C ASN A 77 4.45 -32.65 -6.86
N ALA A 78 3.82 -32.44 -5.72
CA ALA A 78 3.67 -31.12 -5.12
C ALA A 78 4.99 -30.63 -4.54
N VAL A 79 5.26 -29.35 -4.73
CA VAL A 79 6.44 -28.66 -4.19
C VAL A 79 5.99 -27.74 -3.06
N ARG A 80 6.65 -27.81 -1.92
CA ARG A 80 6.38 -26.92 -0.78
C ARG A 80 7.08 -25.59 -1.01
N LYS A 81 6.34 -24.51 -0.82
CA LYS A 81 6.85 -23.12 -0.82
C LYS A 81 6.46 -22.46 0.49
N GLY A 82 7.19 -21.43 0.87
CA GLY A 82 6.88 -20.73 2.11
C GLY A 82 7.35 -19.29 2.09
N GLY A 83 6.86 -18.56 3.08
CA GLY A 83 7.20 -17.15 3.25
C GLY A 83 7.25 -16.77 4.71
N TYR A 84 7.80 -15.61 4.99
CA TYR A 84 7.87 -15.03 6.32
C TYR A 84 6.91 -13.86 6.44
N THR A 85 6.31 -13.72 7.62
CA THR A 85 5.46 -12.59 7.93
C THR A 85 6.32 -11.34 8.10
N GLN A 86 5.81 -10.20 7.66
CA GLN A 86 6.50 -8.91 7.73
C GLN A 86 5.74 -7.98 8.67
N ILE A 87 6.47 -7.18 9.44
CA ILE A 87 5.90 -6.12 10.27
C ILE A 87 6.09 -4.80 9.52
N SER A 88 5.00 -4.10 9.28
CA SER A 88 5.03 -2.79 8.64
C SER A 88 4.50 -1.74 9.62
N ALA A 89 5.20 -0.62 9.75
CA ALA A 89 4.85 0.42 10.72
C ALA A 89 5.19 1.80 10.18
N LYS A 90 4.39 2.79 10.57
CA LYS A 90 4.69 4.22 10.39
C LYS A 90 4.38 4.94 11.68
N VAL A 91 5.24 5.88 12.05
CA VAL A 91 5.12 6.63 13.30
C VAL A 91 4.69 8.06 12.99
N VAL A 92 3.83 8.61 13.82
CA VAL A 92 3.36 10.01 13.75
C VAL A 92 3.64 10.68 15.08
N GLU A 93 4.28 11.84 15.01
CA GLU A 93 4.44 12.70 16.16
C GLU A 93 3.93 14.10 15.80
N VAL A 94 3.09 14.66 16.64
CA VAL A 94 2.58 16.03 16.48
C VAL A 94 2.71 16.73 17.82
N SER A 95 3.40 17.85 17.84
CA SER A 95 3.59 18.61 19.09
C SER A 95 2.26 19.18 19.60
N SER A 96 2.16 19.31 20.91
CA SER A 96 0.96 19.86 21.56
C SER A 96 0.70 21.31 21.13
N THR A 97 1.78 22.08 20.96
CA THR A 97 1.67 23.46 20.47
C THR A 97 1.04 23.52 19.09
N ASN A 98 1.49 22.63 18.19
CA ASN A 98 0.95 22.57 16.82
C ASN A 98 -0.55 22.19 16.82
N GLN A 99 -0.96 21.34 17.75
CA GLN A 99 -2.37 20.95 17.86
C GLN A 99 -3.24 22.08 18.41
N ALA A 100 -2.66 22.99 19.21
CA ALA A 100 -3.38 24.11 19.81
C ALA A 100 -3.61 25.26 18.81
N VAL A 101 -2.87 25.32 17.71
CA VAL A 101 -2.97 26.39 16.71
C VAL A 101 -4.04 26.00 15.68
N ASN A 102 -4.85 26.97 15.28
CA ASN A 102 -5.86 26.77 14.23
C ASN A 102 -5.19 26.71 12.86
N GLY A 103 -5.25 25.56 12.23
CA GLY A 103 -4.75 25.35 10.88
C GLY A 103 -5.89 25.12 9.90
N VAL A 104 -5.60 25.33 8.63
CA VAL A 104 -6.57 25.12 7.55
C VAL A 104 -6.94 23.64 7.49
N ALA A 105 -8.24 23.35 7.50
CA ALA A 105 -8.80 21.98 7.40
C ALA A 105 -8.30 21.04 8.50
N ASN A 106 -7.80 21.58 9.61
CA ASN A 106 -7.26 20.80 10.74
C ASN A 106 -6.21 19.78 10.32
N ALA A 107 -5.39 20.12 9.32
CA ALA A 107 -4.39 19.20 8.76
C ALA A 107 -3.31 18.81 9.78
N GLN A 108 -3.09 19.68 10.78
CA GLN A 108 -2.07 19.47 11.80
C GLN A 108 -2.49 18.51 12.90
N THR A 109 -3.78 18.13 12.97
CA THR A 109 -4.26 17.27 14.05
C THR A 109 -3.71 15.85 13.92
N VAL A 110 -3.53 15.17 15.07
CA VAL A 110 -3.07 13.78 15.11
C VAL A 110 -3.99 12.87 14.29
N ALA A 111 -5.31 13.08 14.39
CA ALA A 111 -6.28 12.25 13.67
C ALA A 111 -6.08 12.29 12.16
N LYS A 112 -5.90 13.50 11.60
CA LYS A 112 -5.65 13.66 10.16
C LYS A 112 -4.31 13.04 9.75
N GLN A 113 -3.27 13.26 10.55
CA GLN A 113 -1.94 12.73 10.26
C GLN A 113 -1.94 11.20 10.32
N VAL A 114 -2.66 10.60 11.26
CA VAL A 114 -2.81 9.14 11.35
C VAL A 114 -3.52 8.62 10.09
N ALA A 115 -4.58 9.29 9.64
CA ALA A 115 -5.30 8.89 8.42
C ALA A 115 -4.38 8.90 7.19
N TYR A 116 -3.54 9.94 7.06
CA TYR A 116 -2.58 10.04 5.97
C TYR A 116 -1.55 8.89 6.03
N LYS A 117 -1.00 8.64 7.22
CA LYS A 117 0.01 7.57 7.39
C LYS A 117 -0.58 6.18 7.19
N LEU A 118 -1.86 5.97 7.52
CA LEU A 118 -2.54 4.70 7.21
C LEU A 118 -2.67 4.48 5.71
N SER A 119 -3.01 5.54 4.96
CA SER A 119 -3.08 5.45 3.50
C SER A 119 -1.71 5.16 2.88
N GLU A 120 -0.68 5.85 3.38
CA GLU A 120 0.70 5.60 2.95
C GLU A 120 1.12 4.16 3.25
N LEU A 121 0.80 3.66 4.46
CA LEU A 121 1.16 2.30 4.88
C LEU A 121 0.50 1.25 3.97
N LYS A 122 -0.77 1.44 3.62
CA LYS A 122 -1.46 0.54 2.69
C LYS A 122 -0.78 0.50 1.32
N ARG A 123 -0.37 1.66 0.82
CA ARG A 123 0.36 1.75 -0.45
C ARG A 123 1.72 1.04 -0.39
N ASP A 124 2.43 1.21 0.72
CA ASP A 124 3.72 0.54 0.94
C ASP A 124 3.53 -0.99 0.96
N MET A 125 2.48 -1.45 1.64
CA MET A 125 2.16 -2.88 1.71
C MET A 125 1.82 -3.43 0.31
N GLU A 126 1.02 -2.70 -0.46
CA GLU A 126 0.69 -3.11 -1.83
C GLU A 126 1.95 -3.17 -2.71
N ALA A 127 2.82 -2.18 -2.59
CA ALA A 127 4.08 -2.15 -3.35
C ALA A 127 4.95 -3.37 -3.00
N MET A 128 5.01 -3.75 -1.73
CA MET A 128 5.76 -4.94 -1.30
C MET A 128 5.15 -6.24 -1.82
N LEU A 129 3.82 -6.33 -1.85
CA LEU A 129 3.14 -7.51 -2.38
C LEU A 129 3.38 -7.71 -3.88
N LEU A 130 3.52 -6.59 -4.60
CA LEU A 130 3.77 -6.63 -6.05
C LEU A 130 5.25 -6.74 -6.39
N ALA A 131 6.13 -6.43 -5.45
CA ALA A 131 7.58 -6.54 -5.66
C ALA A 131 7.99 -8.01 -5.61
N ASN A 132 8.77 -8.46 -6.58
CA ASN A 132 9.26 -9.84 -6.64
C ASN A 132 10.49 -9.98 -5.76
N VAL A 133 10.29 -9.89 -4.46
CA VAL A 133 11.37 -9.95 -3.46
C VAL A 133 11.39 -11.33 -2.82
N ALA A 134 12.57 -11.93 -2.73
CA ALA A 134 12.74 -13.23 -2.10
C ALA A 134 12.44 -13.16 -0.60
N ALA A 135 11.85 -14.22 -0.07
CA ALA A 135 11.58 -14.34 1.36
C ALA A 135 12.89 -14.33 2.16
N ALA A 136 12.94 -13.54 3.20
CA ALA A 136 14.13 -13.39 4.05
C ALA A 136 13.82 -13.75 5.50
N VAL A 137 14.73 -14.49 6.11
CA VAL A 137 14.67 -14.78 7.54
C VAL A 137 15.13 -13.52 8.28
N GLY A 138 14.28 -12.93 9.05
CA GLY A 138 14.66 -11.76 9.83
C GLY A 138 15.63 -12.12 10.98
N SER A 139 16.24 -11.10 11.54
CA SER A 139 17.07 -11.21 12.74
C SER A 139 16.82 -9.98 13.63
N SER A 140 17.50 -9.89 14.75
CA SER A 140 17.36 -8.72 15.64
C SER A 140 17.81 -7.40 14.98
N GLY A 141 18.62 -7.50 13.93
CA GLY A 141 19.09 -6.31 13.20
C GLY A 141 18.66 -6.24 11.74
N THR A 142 17.84 -7.18 11.28
CA THR A 142 17.45 -7.25 9.87
C THR A 142 15.95 -7.57 9.77
N ALA A 143 15.21 -6.75 9.05
CA ALA A 143 13.78 -6.96 8.82
C ALA A 143 13.55 -8.20 7.93
N ARG A 144 12.38 -8.82 8.08
CA ARG A 144 11.90 -9.88 7.20
C ARG A 144 11.27 -9.28 5.98
#